data_93898381760962cd76785e0a200068a6
#
_entry.id   93898381760962cd76785e0a200068a6
#
_cell.length_a   1.000
_cell.length_b   1.000
_cell.length_c   1.000
_cell.angle_alpha   90.00
_cell.angle_beta   90.00
_cell.angle_gamma   90.00
#
_symmetry.space_group_name_H-M   'P 1'
#
loop_
_entity.id
_entity.type
_entity.pdbx_description
1 polymer ?
#
loop_
_entity_poly.entity_id
_entity_poly.type
_entity_poly.pdbx_seq_one_letter_code
_entity_poly.pdbx_strand_id
1 'polypeptide(L)'
;MAKVYGYARISTHQQNIERQVRNILSEDKDAIIVRETYTGKIISRPEFEKLLKTVKPGDTLIFDSVSRMSRNAEEGFKLYKELYTQGVNLVFLKEHIIDTDTYKEQLEKSKKRFEVSTGDGATDKLVNTILDALNEYILSLAEKQIYLAFEQAQKEVDDLRQRTREGIETARRNGKRIGTPAGSVLNVKKREPIKELIKKHSKDFFGTLNDKQVIGVINSEGLSVSRNTYYKYKREIVTE
;
A
#
# COMPACT_ATOMS: atom_id res chain seq x y z
N MET A 1 -5.98 17.85 -19.01
CA MET A 1 -5.09 18.30 -17.93
C MET A 1 -4.52 17.05 -17.27
N ALA A 2 -3.22 17.02 -17.02
CA ALA A 2 -2.56 15.97 -16.25
C ALA A 2 -3.15 15.95 -14.83
N LYS A 3 -3.36 14.74 -14.29
CA LYS A 3 -3.90 14.56 -12.94
C LYS A 3 -2.81 14.03 -12.01
N VAL A 4 -2.92 14.40 -10.75
CA VAL A 4 -2.05 13.89 -9.69
C VAL A 4 -2.84 12.94 -8.81
N TYR A 5 -2.33 11.73 -8.62
CA TYR A 5 -2.92 10.70 -7.78
C TYR A 5 -1.97 10.34 -6.64
N GLY A 6 -2.49 10.26 -5.44
CA GLY A 6 -1.75 9.79 -4.28
C GLY A 6 -2.22 8.41 -3.85
N TYR A 7 -1.33 7.42 -3.79
CA TYR A 7 -1.69 6.09 -3.35
C TYR A 7 -1.23 5.82 -1.92
N ALA A 8 -2.19 5.56 -1.04
CA ALA A 8 -1.95 5.25 0.37
C ALA A 8 -2.49 3.86 0.73
N ARG A 9 -1.67 3.05 1.43
CA ARG A 9 -1.98 1.66 1.75
C ARG A 9 -1.67 1.30 3.19
N ILE A 10 -2.58 0.56 3.85
CA ILE A 10 -2.36 -0.07 5.15
C ILE A 10 -2.55 -1.58 5.07
N SER A 11 -1.88 -2.31 5.98
CA SER A 11 -1.94 -3.78 6.05
C SER A 11 -2.95 -4.30 7.08
N THR A 12 -3.44 -3.43 7.99
CA THR A 12 -4.43 -3.76 9.02
C THR A 12 -5.29 -2.54 9.31
N HIS A 13 -6.56 -2.74 9.68
CA HIS A 13 -7.48 -1.67 10.08
C HIS A 13 -7.00 -0.82 11.29
N GLN A 14 -6.09 -1.37 12.11
CA GLN A 14 -5.51 -0.65 13.24
C GLN A 14 -4.40 0.34 12.85
N GLN A 15 -3.87 0.23 11.63
CA GLN A 15 -2.86 1.16 11.13
C GLN A 15 -3.51 2.45 10.63
N ASN A 16 -2.92 3.58 10.99
CA ASN A 16 -3.40 4.88 10.55
C ASN A 16 -2.86 5.23 9.17
N ILE A 17 -3.75 5.32 8.18
CA ILE A 17 -3.43 5.72 6.80
C ILE A 17 -3.23 7.24 6.68
N GLU A 18 -3.76 8.02 7.63
CA GLU A 18 -3.79 9.49 7.53
C GLU A 18 -2.40 10.14 7.49
N ARG A 19 -1.38 9.47 8.08
CA ARG A 19 0.00 9.95 7.94
C ARG A 19 0.45 9.96 6.48
N GLN A 20 0.19 8.89 5.74
CA GLN A 20 0.55 8.80 4.33
C GLN A 20 -0.23 9.81 3.50
N VAL A 21 -1.53 9.93 3.75
CA VAL A 21 -2.39 10.92 3.08
C VAL A 21 -1.87 12.34 3.31
N ARG A 22 -1.53 12.69 4.54
CA ARG A 22 -0.98 14.00 4.90
C ARG A 22 0.34 14.29 4.17
N ASN A 23 1.25 13.31 4.12
CA ASN A 23 2.53 13.45 3.41
C ASN A 23 2.30 13.69 1.91
N ILE A 24 1.39 12.95 1.28
CA ILE A 24 1.04 13.10 -0.14
C ILE A 24 0.41 14.48 -0.40
N LEU A 25 -0.54 14.92 0.45
CA LEU A 25 -1.18 16.24 0.30
C LEU A 25 -0.24 17.42 0.64
N SER A 26 0.86 17.16 1.34
CA SER A 26 1.91 18.16 1.55
C SER A 26 2.75 18.37 0.30
N GLU A 27 2.91 17.32 -0.53
CA GLU A 27 3.58 17.38 -1.83
C GLU A 27 2.68 18.03 -2.88
N ASP A 28 1.44 17.57 -2.99
CA ASP A 28 0.44 18.13 -3.89
C ASP A 28 -0.93 18.18 -3.20
N LYS A 29 -1.44 19.39 -2.98
CA LYS A 29 -2.70 19.64 -2.25
C LYS A 29 -3.94 19.16 -3.00
N ASP A 30 -3.84 19.11 -4.33
CA ASP A 30 -4.94 18.75 -5.23
C ASP A 30 -4.89 17.27 -5.62
N ALA A 31 -3.98 16.49 -5.05
CA ALA A 31 -3.81 15.07 -5.34
C ALA A 31 -5.09 14.27 -5.01
N ILE A 32 -5.54 13.47 -5.97
CA ILE A 32 -6.67 12.54 -5.81
C ILE A 32 -6.19 11.32 -5.00
N ILE A 33 -6.63 11.21 -3.75
CA ILE A 33 -6.17 10.15 -2.85
C ILE A 33 -6.90 8.84 -3.09
N VAL A 34 -6.16 7.81 -3.48
CA VAL A 34 -6.61 6.43 -3.59
C VAL A 34 -6.16 5.67 -2.33
N ARG A 35 -7.13 5.17 -1.56
CA ARG A 35 -6.90 4.47 -0.30
C ARG A 35 -7.12 2.97 -0.46
N GLU A 36 -6.10 2.17 -0.18
CA GLU A 36 -6.17 0.72 -0.18
C GLU A 36 -6.14 0.19 1.26
N THR A 37 -7.19 -0.49 1.67
CA THR A 37 -7.27 -1.15 2.97
C THR A 37 -7.15 -2.65 2.79
N TYR A 38 -6.03 -3.21 3.17
CA TYR A 38 -5.74 -4.63 3.05
C TYR A 38 -6.27 -5.40 4.27
N THR A 39 -7.18 -6.33 4.05
CA THR A 39 -7.61 -7.28 5.09
C THR A 39 -6.82 -8.57 4.93
N GLY A 40 -5.76 -8.70 5.66
CA GLY A 40 -4.76 -9.78 5.91
C GLY A 40 -4.76 -11.10 5.15
N LYS A 41 -5.80 -11.47 4.41
CA LYS A 41 -5.89 -12.77 3.71
C LYS A 41 -5.89 -12.69 2.19
N ILE A 42 -6.14 -11.52 1.60
CA ILE A 42 -6.27 -11.37 0.15
C ILE A 42 -5.14 -10.47 -0.35
N ILE A 43 -4.30 -11.01 -1.24
CA ILE A 43 -3.15 -10.32 -1.85
C ILE A 43 -3.62 -9.30 -2.91
N SER A 44 -4.88 -9.35 -3.34
CA SER A 44 -5.38 -8.46 -4.38
C SER A 44 -5.44 -7.00 -3.90
N ARG A 45 -5.11 -6.09 -4.78
CA ARG A 45 -5.05 -4.64 -4.56
C ARG A 45 -6.03 -3.96 -5.53
N PRO A 46 -7.36 -4.15 -5.33
CA PRO A 46 -8.36 -3.74 -6.31
C PRO A 46 -8.35 -2.24 -6.60
N GLU A 47 -8.10 -1.40 -5.59
CA GLU A 47 -8.04 0.04 -5.79
C GLU A 47 -6.76 0.46 -6.54
N PHE A 48 -5.63 -0.21 -6.29
CA PHE A 48 -4.42 0.00 -7.05
C PHE A 48 -4.56 -0.46 -8.51
N GLU A 49 -5.16 -1.62 -8.74
CA GLU A 49 -5.42 -2.13 -10.09
C GLU A 49 -6.36 -1.21 -10.89
N LYS A 50 -7.38 -0.65 -10.25
CA LYS A 50 -8.25 0.37 -10.85
C LYS A 50 -7.47 1.64 -11.17
N LEU A 51 -6.61 2.08 -10.26
CA LEU A 51 -5.76 3.25 -10.44
C LEU A 51 -4.85 3.06 -11.66
N LEU A 52 -4.16 1.92 -11.77
CA LEU A 52 -3.29 1.60 -12.91
C LEU A 52 -4.03 1.61 -14.26
N LYS A 53 -5.30 1.23 -14.28
CA LYS A 53 -6.15 1.31 -15.48
C LYS A 53 -6.65 2.72 -15.80
N THR A 54 -6.63 3.61 -14.82
CA THR A 54 -7.18 4.97 -14.92
C THR A 54 -6.15 5.99 -15.35
N VAL A 55 -4.89 5.81 -14.90
CA VAL A 55 -3.79 6.73 -15.18
C VAL A 55 -3.47 6.80 -16.68
N LYS A 56 -3.10 7.99 -17.12
CA LYS A 56 -2.80 8.31 -18.52
C LYS A 56 -1.39 8.89 -18.63
N PRO A 57 -0.83 8.91 -19.83
CA PRO A 57 0.42 9.62 -20.09
C PRO A 57 0.35 11.08 -19.61
N GLY A 58 1.36 11.51 -18.88
CA GLY A 58 1.44 12.83 -18.26
C GLY A 58 0.85 12.93 -16.85
N ASP A 59 0.06 11.94 -16.39
CA ASP A 59 -0.39 11.90 -14.99
C ASP A 59 0.78 11.58 -14.03
N THR A 60 0.62 11.98 -12.77
CA THR A 60 1.60 11.74 -11.71
C THR A 60 1.02 10.80 -10.64
N LEU A 61 1.80 9.78 -10.23
CA LEU A 61 1.50 8.92 -9.09
C LEU A 61 2.46 9.20 -7.95
N ILE A 62 1.93 9.60 -6.79
CA ILE A 62 2.69 9.85 -5.57
C ILE A 62 2.53 8.70 -4.59
N PHE A 63 3.66 8.18 -4.11
CA PHE A 63 3.76 7.15 -3.08
C PHE A 63 4.51 7.66 -1.85
N ASP A 64 4.06 7.35 -0.63
CA ASP A 64 4.81 7.68 0.61
C ASP A 64 6.19 7.00 0.64
N SER A 65 6.33 5.84 0.01
CA SER A 65 7.59 5.10 -0.15
C SER A 65 7.47 4.02 -1.22
N VAL A 66 8.59 3.52 -1.72
CA VAL A 66 8.70 2.40 -2.67
C VAL A 66 7.91 1.17 -2.22
N SER A 67 7.93 0.85 -0.92
CA SER A 67 7.20 -0.28 -0.35
C SER A 67 5.67 -0.16 -0.46
N ARG A 68 5.13 1.03 -0.81
CA ARG A 68 3.69 1.20 -1.10
C ARG A 68 3.36 0.73 -2.50
N MET A 69 4.26 0.95 -3.45
CA MET A 69 4.11 0.48 -4.82
C MET A 69 4.25 -1.04 -4.90
N SER A 70 5.36 -1.61 -4.44
CA SER A 70 5.57 -3.06 -4.37
C SER A 70 6.37 -3.48 -3.13
N ARG A 71 6.21 -4.74 -2.71
CA ARG A 71 7.02 -5.41 -1.69
C ARG A 71 8.00 -6.42 -2.28
N ASN A 72 7.90 -6.68 -3.56
CA ASN A 72 8.81 -7.51 -4.32
C ASN A 72 9.63 -6.60 -5.23
N ALA A 73 10.94 -6.76 -5.22
CA ALA A 73 11.86 -5.88 -5.96
C ALA A 73 11.68 -6.01 -7.47
N GLU A 74 11.58 -7.24 -7.99
CA GLU A 74 11.44 -7.50 -9.42
C GLU A 74 10.10 -6.97 -9.97
N GLU A 75 9.00 -7.29 -9.28
CA GLU A 75 7.66 -6.81 -9.64
C GLU A 75 7.58 -5.28 -9.59
N GLY A 76 8.17 -4.68 -8.55
CA GLY A 76 8.20 -3.23 -8.38
C GLY A 76 8.99 -2.53 -9.48
N PHE A 77 10.17 -3.03 -9.78
CA PHE A 77 11.00 -2.48 -10.85
C PHE A 77 10.36 -2.64 -12.24
N LYS A 78 9.76 -3.81 -12.51
CA LYS A 78 9.01 -4.04 -13.74
C LYS A 78 7.86 -3.04 -13.90
N LEU A 79 7.04 -2.89 -12.86
CA LEU A 79 5.91 -1.95 -12.86
C LEU A 79 6.39 -0.50 -13.01
N TYR A 80 7.51 -0.13 -12.37
CA TYR A 80 8.13 1.19 -12.55
C TYR A 80 8.46 1.45 -14.03
N LYS A 81 9.15 0.49 -14.68
CA LYS A 81 9.50 0.61 -16.11
C LYS A 81 8.26 0.67 -17.02
N GLU A 82 7.23 -0.12 -16.73
CA GLU A 82 5.97 -0.09 -17.47
C GLU A 82 5.29 1.28 -17.39
N LEU A 83 5.14 1.84 -16.19
CA LEU A 83 4.52 3.14 -15.98
C LEU A 83 5.36 4.28 -16.60
N TYR A 84 6.68 4.22 -16.42
CA TYR A 84 7.59 5.17 -17.05
C TYR A 84 7.47 5.17 -18.58
N THR A 85 7.43 3.98 -19.19
CA THR A 85 7.28 3.81 -20.66
C THR A 85 5.91 4.31 -21.14
N GLN A 86 4.88 4.19 -20.30
CA GLN A 86 3.54 4.74 -20.56
C GLN A 86 3.49 6.28 -20.41
N GLY A 87 4.58 6.92 -19.99
CA GLY A 87 4.65 8.36 -19.79
C GLY A 87 3.99 8.84 -18.50
N VAL A 88 3.81 7.97 -17.50
CA VAL A 88 3.31 8.30 -16.15
C VAL A 88 4.48 8.74 -15.29
N ASN A 89 4.34 9.84 -14.56
CA ASN A 89 5.33 10.31 -13.62
C ASN A 89 5.15 9.63 -12.26
N LEU A 90 6.26 9.19 -11.65
CA LEU A 90 6.29 8.54 -10.34
C LEU A 90 7.08 9.41 -9.36
N VAL A 91 6.52 9.63 -8.17
CA VAL A 91 7.13 10.37 -7.08
C VAL A 91 7.11 9.52 -5.81
N PHE A 92 8.26 9.37 -5.15
CA PHE A 92 8.42 8.60 -3.92
C PHE A 92 8.94 9.50 -2.81
N LEU A 93 8.06 9.91 -1.88
CA LEU A 93 8.35 10.93 -0.86
C LEU A 93 9.52 10.62 0.07
N LYS A 94 9.90 9.37 0.19
CA LYS A 94 11.08 8.96 0.99
C LYS A 94 12.31 8.68 0.15
N GLU A 95 12.10 8.32 -1.11
CA GLU A 95 13.14 7.88 -2.01
C GLU A 95 13.14 8.72 -3.30
N HIS A 96 13.19 10.07 -3.20
CA HIS A 96 13.17 11.00 -4.33
C HIS A 96 14.26 10.76 -5.38
N ILE A 97 15.32 10.06 -5.01
CA ILE A 97 16.41 9.72 -5.94
C ILE A 97 15.94 8.86 -7.12
N ILE A 98 14.80 8.18 -6.97
CA ILE A 98 14.21 7.32 -8.01
C ILE A 98 12.93 7.90 -8.61
N ASP A 99 12.61 9.15 -8.34
CA ASP A 99 11.53 9.83 -9.02
C ASP A 99 11.77 9.86 -10.53
N THR A 100 10.71 9.72 -11.32
CA THR A 100 10.85 9.65 -12.79
C THR A 100 11.45 10.91 -13.39
N ASP A 101 11.26 12.06 -12.77
CA ASP A 101 11.87 13.29 -13.25
C ASP A 101 13.39 13.31 -13.02
N THR A 102 13.86 12.81 -11.88
CA THR A 102 15.29 12.59 -11.63
C THR A 102 15.91 11.65 -12.68
N TYR A 103 15.20 10.57 -12.99
CA TYR A 103 15.64 9.62 -14.02
C TYR A 103 15.64 10.25 -15.44
N LYS A 104 14.61 11.03 -15.78
CA LYS A 104 14.55 11.77 -17.06
C LYS A 104 15.69 12.77 -17.19
N GLU A 105 15.99 13.54 -16.14
CA GLU A 105 17.11 14.47 -16.16
C GLU A 105 18.44 13.78 -16.43
N GLN A 106 18.69 12.62 -15.83
CA GLN A 106 19.87 11.81 -16.08
C GLN A 106 19.92 11.32 -17.53
N LEU A 107 18.76 10.87 -18.07
CA LEU A 107 18.60 10.48 -19.47
C LEU A 107 18.85 11.64 -20.44
N GLU A 108 18.34 12.82 -20.16
CA GLU A 108 18.52 14.00 -21.01
C GLU A 108 19.96 14.51 -20.97
N LYS A 109 20.58 14.49 -19.79
CA LYS A 109 22.02 14.81 -19.66
C LYS A 109 22.89 13.84 -20.45
N SER A 110 22.52 12.54 -20.46
CA SER A 110 23.22 11.53 -21.26
C SER A 110 22.96 11.63 -22.76
N LYS A 111 21.75 12.09 -23.16
CA LYS A 111 21.37 12.28 -24.58
C LYS A 111 21.94 13.56 -25.20
N LYS A 112 22.36 14.54 -24.39
CA LYS A 112 23.14 15.67 -24.92
C LYS A 112 24.46 15.12 -25.41
N ARG A 113 24.48 14.69 -26.69
CA ARG A 113 25.71 14.33 -27.38
C ARG A 113 26.64 15.53 -27.28
N PHE A 114 27.69 15.39 -26.51
CA PHE A 114 28.85 16.25 -26.67
C PHE A 114 29.51 15.82 -27.97
N GLU A 115 29.05 16.39 -29.10
CA GLU A 115 29.79 16.24 -30.37
C GLU A 115 31.06 17.02 -30.22
N VAL A 116 32.16 16.31 -30.00
CA VAL A 116 33.49 16.88 -30.01
C VAL A 116 33.94 16.87 -31.46
N SER A 117 34.24 18.04 -32.02
CA SER A 117 34.87 18.20 -33.32
C SER A 117 36.27 18.76 -33.10
N THR A 118 37.27 17.93 -33.28
CA THR A 118 38.70 18.30 -33.18
C THR A 118 39.29 18.68 -34.52
N GLY A 119 38.54 18.47 -35.62
CA GLY A 119 39.00 18.66 -37.00
C GLY A 119 39.71 17.42 -37.57
N ASP A 120 39.92 16.37 -36.78
CA ASP A 120 40.41 15.05 -37.24
C ASP A 120 39.30 13.99 -37.08
N GLY A 121 38.81 13.49 -38.21
CA GLY A 121 37.68 12.59 -38.26
C GLY A 121 37.91 11.25 -37.53
N ALA A 122 39.15 10.78 -37.40
CA ALA A 122 39.48 9.55 -36.68
C ALA A 122 39.39 9.79 -35.15
N THR A 123 39.91 10.90 -34.67
CA THR A 123 39.85 11.33 -33.27
C THR A 123 38.42 11.62 -32.86
N ASP A 124 37.64 12.32 -33.69
CA ASP A 124 36.24 12.63 -33.45
C ASP A 124 35.39 11.35 -33.30
N LYS A 125 35.60 10.36 -34.19
CA LYS A 125 34.93 9.08 -34.09
C LYS A 125 35.27 8.32 -32.80
N LEU A 126 36.52 8.29 -32.40
CA LEU A 126 36.97 7.64 -31.17
C LEU A 126 36.35 8.28 -29.95
N VAL A 127 36.44 9.61 -29.84
CA VAL A 127 35.92 10.37 -28.69
C VAL A 127 34.39 10.21 -28.58
N ASN A 128 33.67 10.33 -29.68
CA ASN A 128 32.22 10.18 -29.67
C ASN A 128 31.79 8.74 -29.32
N THR A 129 32.52 7.71 -29.76
CA THR A 129 32.26 6.30 -29.36
C THR A 129 32.45 6.12 -27.85
N ILE A 130 33.50 6.71 -27.25
CA ILE A 130 33.72 6.65 -25.80
C ILE A 130 32.60 7.37 -25.04
N LEU A 131 32.17 8.54 -25.51
CA LEU A 131 31.07 9.30 -24.89
C LEU A 131 29.74 8.54 -24.96
N ASP A 132 29.44 7.91 -26.09
CA ASP A 132 28.22 7.07 -26.24
C ASP A 132 28.25 5.88 -25.27
N ALA A 133 29.38 5.17 -25.14
CA ALA A 133 29.54 4.07 -24.20
C ALA A 133 29.42 4.54 -22.74
N LEU A 134 29.96 5.72 -22.40
CA LEU A 134 29.83 6.31 -21.07
C LEU A 134 28.37 6.65 -20.76
N ASN A 135 27.65 7.20 -21.72
CA ASN A 135 26.23 7.51 -21.59
C ASN A 135 25.38 6.24 -21.34
N GLU A 136 25.61 5.17 -22.08
CA GLU A 136 24.95 3.87 -21.85
C GLU A 136 25.25 3.33 -20.44
N TYR A 137 26.48 3.47 -19.99
CA TYR A 137 26.87 3.07 -18.63
C TYR A 137 26.14 3.88 -17.56
N ILE A 138 26.05 5.20 -17.70
CA ILE A 138 25.30 6.08 -16.77
C ILE A 138 23.82 5.67 -16.69
N LEU A 139 23.20 5.34 -17.83
CA LEU A 139 21.83 4.86 -17.86
C LEU A 139 21.66 3.53 -17.11
N SER A 140 22.60 2.60 -17.33
CA SER A 140 22.58 1.31 -16.61
C SER A 140 22.73 1.48 -15.10
N LEU A 141 23.54 2.46 -14.65
CA LEU A 141 23.67 2.81 -13.24
C LEU A 141 22.36 3.39 -12.67
N ALA A 142 21.69 4.27 -13.40
CA ALA A 142 20.40 4.83 -12.98
C ALA A 142 19.34 3.73 -12.82
N GLU A 143 19.22 2.81 -13.79
CA GLU A 143 18.34 1.65 -13.67
C GLU A 143 18.68 0.77 -12.44
N LYS A 144 19.96 0.56 -12.21
CA LYS A 144 20.44 -0.20 -11.05
C LYS A 144 20.09 0.48 -9.73
N GLN A 145 20.18 1.81 -9.65
CA GLN A 145 19.79 2.56 -8.45
C GLN A 145 18.29 2.39 -8.15
N ILE A 146 17.43 2.44 -9.17
CA ILE A 146 15.99 2.19 -9.03
C ILE A 146 15.76 0.77 -8.50
N TYR A 147 16.40 -0.24 -9.09
CA TYR A 147 16.27 -1.62 -8.65
C TYR A 147 16.72 -1.80 -7.19
N LEU A 148 17.87 -1.23 -6.82
CA LEU A 148 18.40 -1.30 -5.46
C LEU A 148 17.47 -0.65 -4.42
N ALA A 149 16.75 0.42 -4.78
CA ALA A 149 15.77 1.03 -3.88
C ALA A 149 14.60 0.06 -3.59
N PHE A 150 14.12 -0.67 -4.59
CA PHE A 150 13.11 -1.72 -4.39
C PHE A 150 13.65 -2.90 -3.59
N GLU A 151 14.88 -3.33 -3.84
CA GLU A 151 15.54 -4.41 -3.10
C GLU A 151 15.72 -4.04 -1.62
N GLN A 152 16.15 -2.82 -1.33
CA GLN A 152 16.26 -2.32 0.03
C GLN A 152 14.91 -2.27 0.73
N ALA A 153 13.87 -1.78 0.06
CA ALA A 153 12.51 -1.74 0.62
C ALA A 153 11.96 -3.16 0.90
N GLN A 154 12.27 -4.14 0.06
CA GLN A 154 11.94 -5.55 0.31
C GLN A 154 12.67 -6.08 1.53
N LYS A 155 13.97 -5.85 1.61
CA LYS A 155 14.81 -6.29 2.74
C LYS A 155 14.32 -5.73 4.07
N GLU A 156 13.96 -4.45 4.13
CA GLU A 156 13.40 -3.84 5.35
C GLU A 156 12.12 -4.55 5.84
N VAL A 157 11.25 -4.95 4.91
CA VAL A 157 10.02 -5.70 5.24
C VAL A 157 10.35 -7.09 5.76
N ASP A 158 11.32 -7.77 5.16
CA ASP A 158 11.71 -9.13 5.55
C ASP A 158 12.45 -9.13 6.90
N ASP A 159 13.32 -8.17 7.14
CA ASP A 159 13.99 -7.95 8.44
C ASP A 159 12.96 -7.69 9.56
N LEU A 160 11.95 -6.86 9.29
CA LEU A 160 10.87 -6.61 10.25
C LEU A 160 10.08 -7.88 10.57
N ARG A 161 9.78 -8.70 9.57
CA ARG A 161 9.12 -10.00 9.75
C ARG A 161 9.95 -10.96 10.57
N GLN A 162 11.26 -11.02 10.28
CA GLN A 162 12.20 -11.86 11.01
C GLN A 162 12.28 -11.45 12.48
N ARG A 163 12.53 -10.17 12.78
CA ARG A 163 12.55 -9.63 14.16
C ARG A 163 11.25 -9.93 14.91
N THR A 164 10.11 -9.82 14.24
CA THR A 164 8.82 -10.15 14.85
C THR A 164 8.74 -11.64 15.21
N ARG A 165 9.18 -12.55 14.33
CA ARG A 165 9.22 -13.99 14.60
C ARG A 165 10.15 -14.32 15.76
N GLU A 166 11.36 -13.75 15.76
CA GLU A 166 12.35 -13.93 16.82
C GLU A 166 11.83 -13.40 18.17
N GLY A 167 11.16 -12.24 18.17
CA GLY A 167 10.52 -11.68 19.34
C GLY A 167 9.41 -12.56 19.92
N ILE A 168 8.59 -13.16 19.04
CA ILE A 168 7.54 -14.12 19.42
C ILE A 168 8.18 -15.38 20.01
N GLU A 169 9.22 -15.91 19.39
CA GLU A 169 9.91 -17.10 19.89
C GLU A 169 10.59 -16.86 21.24
N THR A 170 11.23 -15.71 21.41
CA THR A 170 11.81 -15.28 22.69
C THR A 170 10.75 -15.18 23.78
N ALA A 171 9.59 -14.60 23.45
CA ALA A 171 8.48 -14.49 24.39
C ALA A 171 7.94 -15.88 24.80
N ARG A 172 7.89 -16.84 23.87
CA ARG A 172 7.54 -18.25 24.16
C ARG A 172 8.51 -18.89 25.11
N ARG A 173 9.82 -18.77 24.84
CA ARG A 173 10.88 -19.35 25.70
C ARG A 173 10.85 -18.77 27.10
N ASN A 174 10.48 -17.49 27.23
CA ASN A 174 10.30 -16.82 28.51
C ASN A 174 8.94 -17.12 29.17
N GLY A 175 8.21 -18.12 28.71
CA GLY A 175 6.91 -18.53 29.28
C GLY A 175 5.76 -17.56 29.05
N LYS A 176 5.95 -16.51 28.23
CA LYS A 176 4.87 -15.59 27.90
C LYS A 176 3.88 -16.29 26.96
N ARG A 177 2.62 -16.26 27.32
CA ARG A 177 1.56 -16.75 26.45
C ARG A 177 1.40 -15.86 25.23
N ILE A 178 1.38 -16.46 24.05
CA ILE A 178 1.21 -15.80 22.77
C ILE A 178 -0.15 -16.16 22.18
N GLY A 179 -0.93 -15.14 21.83
CA GLY A 179 -2.28 -15.29 21.31
C GLY A 179 -3.36 -15.37 22.39
N THR A 180 -4.59 -15.45 21.92
CA THR A 180 -5.77 -15.52 22.79
C THR A 180 -5.86 -16.91 23.45
N PRO A 181 -6.14 -17.03 24.76
CA PRO A 181 -6.34 -18.30 25.43
C PRO A 181 -7.41 -19.16 24.73
N ALA A 182 -7.17 -20.46 24.61
CA ALA A 182 -8.23 -21.38 24.19
C ALA A 182 -9.40 -21.28 25.19
N GLY A 183 -10.62 -21.12 24.68
CA GLY A 183 -11.82 -20.94 25.51
C GLY A 183 -12.03 -19.52 26.07
N SER A 184 -11.14 -18.55 25.81
CA SER A 184 -11.41 -17.17 26.20
C SER A 184 -12.54 -16.58 25.36
N VAL A 185 -13.58 -16.12 26.01
CA VAL A 185 -14.62 -15.32 25.38
C VAL A 185 -14.12 -13.88 25.31
N LEU A 186 -13.95 -13.35 24.08
CA LEU A 186 -13.63 -11.93 23.91
C LEU A 186 -14.77 -11.12 24.50
N ASN A 187 -14.47 -10.30 25.50
CA ASN A 187 -15.44 -9.35 26.04
C ASN A 187 -15.65 -8.22 25.03
N VAL A 188 -16.61 -8.42 24.13
CA VAL A 188 -16.96 -7.43 23.11
C VAL A 188 -17.88 -6.41 23.77
N LYS A 189 -17.39 -5.18 24.00
CA LYS A 189 -18.18 -4.07 24.62
C LYS A 189 -19.59 -3.90 24.01
N LYS A 190 -19.78 -4.26 22.75
CA LYS A 190 -21.07 -4.19 22.03
C LYS A 190 -21.99 -5.40 22.30
N ARG A 191 -21.52 -6.46 22.99
CA ARG A 191 -22.27 -7.71 23.15
C ARG A 191 -23.54 -7.51 23.96
N GLU A 192 -23.40 -6.96 25.16
CA GLU A 192 -24.55 -6.77 26.06
C GLU A 192 -25.58 -5.77 25.50
N PRO A 193 -25.21 -4.58 24.99
CA PRO A 193 -26.17 -3.70 24.32
C PRO A 193 -26.91 -4.36 23.16
N ILE A 194 -26.22 -5.18 22.35
CA ILE A 194 -26.88 -5.89 21.25
C ILE A 194 -27.87 -6.96 21.77
N LYS A 195 -27.51 -7.70 22.83
CA LYS A 195 -28.41 -8.69 23.47
C LYS A 195 -29.66 -8.01 24.04
N GLU A 196 -29.51 -6.85 24.67
CA GLU A 196 -30.65 -6.06 25.16
C GLU A 196 -31.62 -5.64 24.04
N LEU A 197 -31.07 -5.15 22.93
CA LEU A 197 -31.89 -4.79 21.76
C LEU A 197 -32.57 -6.01 21.14
N ILE A 198 -31.91 -7.17 21.11
CA ILE A 198 -32.54 -8.42 20.67
C ILE A 198 -33.70 -8.80 21.59
N LYS A 199 -33.49 -8.80 22.93
CA LYS A 199 -34.55 -9.09 23.92
C LYS A 199 -35.73 -8.14 23.77
N LYS A 200 -35.46 -6.84 23.56
CA LYS A 200 -36.50 -5.80 23.47
C LYS A 200 -37.35 -5.88 22.21
N HIS A 201 -36.76 -6.21 21.07
CA HIS A 201 -37.40 -6.03 19.77
C HIS A 201 -37.77 -7.31 19.04
N SER A 202 -37.12 -8.44 19.31
CA SER A 202 -37.36 -9.70 18.59
C SER A 202 -38.65 -10.37 19.00
N LYS A 203 -39.42 -10.87 18.01
CA LYS A 203 -40.63 -11.65 18.23
C LYS A 203 -40.43 -12.89 19.10
N ASP A 204 -39.25 -13.48 19.09
CA ASP A 204 -38.91 -14.65 19.88
C ASP A 204 -38.76 -14.33 21.40
N PHE A 205 -38.69 -13.04 21.75
CA PHE A 205 -38.60 -12.52 23.10
C PHE A 205 -39.70 -11.50 23.43
N PHE A 206 -40.93 -11.76 22.90
CA PHE A 206 -42.11 -10.92 23.07
C PHE A 206 -42.07 -9.54 22.42
N GLY A 207 -41.07 -9.26 21.56
CA GLY A 207 -41.04 -8.06 20.74
C GLY A 207 -41.95 -8.16 19.51
N THR A 208 -41.94 -7.15 18.66
CA THR A 208 -42.80 -7.04 17.50
C THR A 208 -42.10 -7.23 16.15
N LEU A 209 -40.74 -7.22 16.14
CA LEU A 209 -39.92 -7.18 14.93
C LEU A 209 -39.40 -8.54 14.54
N ASN A 210 -39.25 -8.82 13.24
CA ASN A 210 -38.56 -9.98 12.72
C ASN A 210 -37.03 -9.77 12.77
N ASP A 211 -36.26 -10.86 12.63
CA ASP A 211 -34.80 -10.83 12.75
C ASP A 211 -34.12 -9.80 11.81
N LYS A 212 -34.62 -9.66 10.58
CA LYS A 212 -34.07 -8.69 9.62
C LYS A 212 -34.30 -7.24 10.08
N GLN A 213 -35.46 -6.97 10.65
CA GLN A 213 -35.81 -5.66 11.20
C GLN A 213 -35.01 -5.35 12.46
N VAL A 214 -34.83 -6.33 13.35
CA VAL A 214 -34.01 -6.17 14.56
C VAL A 214 -32.53 -5.86 14.21
N ILE A 215 -31.96 -6.57 13.22
CA ILE A 215 -30.63 -6.28 12.72
C ILE A 215 -30.56 -4.84 12.17
N GLY A 216 -31.60 -4.38 11.47
CA GLY A 216 -31.73 -3.02 10.98
C GLY A 216 -31.69 -1.99 12.12
N VAL A 217 -32.46 -2.22 13.18
CA VAL A 217 -32.47 -1.34 14.39
C VAL A 217 -31.11 -1.30 15.07
N ILE A 218 -30.47 -2.46 15.27
CA ILE A 218 -29.12 -2.53 15.87
C ILE A 218 -28.10 -1.71 15.05
N ASN A 219 -28.18 -1.82 13.73
CA ASN A 219 -27.27 -1.09 12.84
C ASN A 219 -27.56 0.44 12.84
N SER A 220 -28.82 0.85 12.94
CA SER A 220 -29.19 2.28 13.03
C SER A 220 -28.75 2.95 14.34
N GLU A 221 -28.64 2.17 15.42
CA GLU A 221 -28.06 2.64 16.70
C GLU A 221 -26.51 2.67 16.72
N GLY A 222 -25.86 2.47 15.59
CA GLY A 222 -24.38 2.46 15.47
C GLY A 222 -23.69 1.20 16.01
N LEU A 223 -24.49 0.19 16.41
CA LEU A 223 -24.00 -1.11 16.88
C LEU A 223 -23.99 -2.10 15.70
N SER A 224 -22.98 -2.00 14.81
CA SER A 224 -22.90 -2.90 13.65
C SER A 224 -22.81 -4.36 14.07
N VAL A 225 -23.73 -5.22 13.58
CA VAL A 225 -23.78 -6.65 13.84
C VAL A 225 -23.94 -7.45 12.54
N SER A 226 -23.09 -8.49 12.35
CA SER A 226 -23.27 -9.42 11.24
C SER A 226 -24.43 -10.40 11.55
N ARG A 227 -25.08 -10.93 10.50
CA ARG A 227 -26.15 -11.92 10.63
C ARG A 227 -25.73 -13.13 11.49
N ASN A 228 -24.52 -13.65 11.27
CA ASN A 228 -24.01 -14.79 12.03
C ASN A 228 -23.81 -14.45 13.51
N THR A 229 -23.32 -13.25 13.84
CA THR A 229 -23.14 -12.77 15.21
C THR A 229 -24.49 -12.53 15.89
N TYR A 230 -25.48 -12.01 15.17
CA TYR A 230 -26.83 -11.84 15.65
C TYR A 230 -27.44 -13.17 16.10
N TYR A 231 -27.42 -14.22 15.26
CA TYR A 231 -27.96 -15.54 15.60
C TYR A 231 -27.16 -16.24 16.70
N LYS A 232 -25.87 -15.97 16.80
CA LYS A 232 -25.07 -16.44 17.93
C LYS A 232 -25.54 -15.82 19.25
N TYR A 233 -25.73 -14.52 19.31
CA TYR A 233 -26.21 -13.84 20.52
C TYR A 233 -27.64 -14.22 20.86
N LYS A 234 -28.50 -14.41 19.85
CA LYS A 234 -29.88 -14.87 20.04
C LYS A 234 -29.92 -16.25 20.70
N ARG A 235 -29.07 -17.18 20.29
CA ARG A 235 -28.93 -18.51 20.91
C ARG A 235 -28.40 -18.43 22.36
N GLU A 236 -27.43 -17.57 22.59
CA GLU A 236 -26.88 -17.34 23.94
C GLU A 236 -27.95 -16.82 24.90
N ILE A 237 -28.85 -15.93 24.46
CA ILE A 237 -29.96 -15.41 25.27
C ILE A 237 -30.95 -16.53 25.67
N VAL A 238 -31.17 -17.51 24.80
CA VAL A 238 -32.07 -18.65 25.09
C VAL A 238 -31.45 -19.63 26.09
N THR A 239 -30.12 -19.66 26.19
CA THR A 239 -29.40 -20.57 27.07
C THR A 239 -29.00 -19.92 28.43
N GLU A 240 -29.19 -18.63 28.60
CA GLU A 240 -29.07 -17.88 29.86
C GLU A 240 -30.39 -17.90 30.65
#